data_19e99f07bae69e23d78e78a6c7a9a0db
#
_entry.id   19e99f07bae69e23d78e78a6c7a9a0db
#
_cell.length_a   1.000
_cell.length_b   1.000
_cell.length_c   1.000
_cell.angle_alpha   90.00
_cell.angle_beta   90.00
_cell.angle_gamma   90.00
#
_symmetry.space_group_name_H-M   'P 1'
#
loop_
_entity.id
_entity.type
_entity.pdbx_description
1 polymer ?
#
loop_
_entity_poly.entity_id
_entity_poly.type
_entity_poly.pdbx_seq_one_letter_code
_entity_poly.pdbx_strand_id
1 'polypeptide(L)'
;MVKYRFTWFVVAEAILAATLVAPALAAAQSALPVANAAAPVDDANPAGGSRAAASKSSPTPRPTPRTADGKPDFSGVWNGPGVYINKGFPEGKLPYTPAGEAAYRYNMTGAVDPQSLCIIIGQPRADLDAQPFEIVQTPKRVAFLYERDTNWRIIPVDGRQHPKDPEPSFFGDAVGSWDGDTFVVDLVGFKGDKVWTDNVGHPQSDSLHLIERWTRPDADHLRLDLTIDDPEYYTKPIQITRNLQLQEYELIEFSCDENNLDRDRLGPGLGTKDGTRGYDKQVIQNLPPVTTIGTDH
;
A
#
# COMPACT_ATOMS: atom_id res chain seq x y z
N MET A 1 -31.52 -9.71 54.26
CA MET A 1 -30.92 -11.03 54.47
C MET A 1 -31.86 -12.08 53.94
N VAL A 2 -31.64 -12.60 52.75
CA VAL A 2 -32.36 -13.76 52.23
C VAL A 2 -31.28 -14.71 51.67
N LYS A 3 -31.18 -15.87 52.33
CA LYS A 3 -30.25 -16.93 51.96
C LYS A 3 -30.94 -17.84 50.94
N TYR A 4 -30.43 -18.00 49.74
CA TYR A 4 -30.83 -19.05 48.81
C TYR A 4 -29.88 -20.24 48.96
N ARG A 5 -30.45 -21.42 49.29
CA ARG A 5 -29.79 -22.71 49.29
C ARG A 5 -29.93 -23.34 47.90
N PHE A 6 -28.82 -23.68 47.25
CA PHE A 6 -28.83 -24.46 46.01
C PHE A 6 -28.71 -25.94 46.37
N THR A 7 -29.70 -26.72 45.94
CA THR A 7 -29.74 -28.15 46.09
C THR A 7 -29.17 -28.80 44.82
N TRP A 8 -28.19 -29.65 44.98
CA TRP A 8 -27.60 -30.46 43.90
C TRP A 8 -28.48 -31.65 43.59
N PHE A 9 -28.92 -31.81 42.35
CA PHE A 9 -29.45 -33.10 41.86
C PHE A 9 -28.38 -33.79 41.05
N VAL A 10 -27.96 -34.95 41.50
CA VAL A 10 -27.13 -35.91 40.79
C VAL A 10 -28.06 -36.75 39.92
N VAL A 11 -27.94 -36.70 38.62
CA VAL A 11 -28.55 -37.65 37.70
C VAL A 11 -27.44 -38.50 37.10
N ALA A 12 -27.44 -39.77 37.46
CA ALA A 12 -26.60 -40.77 36.84
C ALA A 12 -27.31 -41.30 35.59
N GLU A 13 -26.71 -41.21 34.44
CA GLU A 13 -27.17 -41.92 33.25
C GLU A 13 -26.09 -42.82 32.68
N ALA A 14 -26.57 -44.00 32.31
CA ALA A 14 -25.80 -45.14 31.93
C ALA A 14 -25.17 -45.03 30.55
N ILE A 15 -23.91 -45.50 30.46
CA ILE A 15 -23.13 -45.63 29.22
C ILE A 15 -23.65 -46.88 28.47
N LEU A 16 -24.21 -46.65 27.29
CA LEU A 16 -24.47 -47.69 26.30
C LEU A 16 -23.42 -47.58 25.19
N ALA A 17 -22.48 -48.54 25.20
CA ALA A 17 -21.44 -48.61 24.14
C ALA A 17 -22.06 -49.23 22.88
N ALA A 18 -22.23 -48.42 21.84
CA ALA A 18 -22.51 -48.89 20.49
C ALA A 18 -21.25 -48.75 19.64
N THR A 19 -20.59 -49.87 19.37
CA THR A 19 -19.50 -49.99 18.42
C THR A 19 -20.09 -49.90 17.00
N LEU A 20 -19.97 -48.74 16.35
CA LEU A 20 -20.21 -48.57 14.92
C LEU A 20 -18.86 -48.65 14.20
N VAL A 21 -18.67 -49.73 13.48
CA VAL A 21 -17.62 -49.89 12.46
C VAL A 21 -18.00 -49.04 11.28
N ALA A 22 -17.31 -47.93 11.06
CA ALA A 22 -17.43 -47.15 9.87
C ALA A 22 -16.40 -47.60 8.82
N PRO A 23 -16.76 -47.85 7.56
CA PRO A 23 -15.79 -48.14 6.51
C PRO A 23 -15.01 -46.87 6.19
N ALA A 24 -13.69 -46.99 6.14
CA ALA A 24 -12.79 -45.94 5.68
C ALA A 24 -13.03 -45.69 4.18
N LEU A 25 -13.75 -44.63 3.86
CA LEU A 25 -13.68 -44.05 2.51
C LEU A 25 -12.38 -43.26 2.44
N ALA A 26 -11.39 -43.84 1.76
CA ALA A 26 -10.22 -43.09 1.30
C ALA A 26 -10.67 -42.10 0.25
N ALA A 27 -10.93 -40.84 0.65
CA ALA A 27 -11.05 -39.74 -0.26
C ALA A 27 -9.66 -39.41 -0.83
N ALA A 28 -9.42 -39.84 -2.06
CA ALA A 28 -8.28 -39.38 -2.82
C ALA A 28 -8.46 -37.87 -3.02
N GLN A 29 -7.80 -37.07 -2.21
CA GLN A 29 -7.61 -35.66 -2.46
C GLN A 29 -6.66 -35.55 -3.64
N SER A 30 -7.23 -35.40 -4.84
CA SER A 30 -6.49 -34.90 -5.99
C SER A 30 -6.05 -33.48 -5.65
N ALA A 31 -4.79 -33.34 -5.24
CA ALA A 31 -4.13 -32.07 -5.18
C ALA A 31 -4.17 -31.45 -6.59
N LEU A 32 -5.01 -30.44 -6.76
CA LEU A 32 -4.91 -29.56 -7.92
C LEU A 32 -3.54 -28.89 -7.82
N PRO A 33 -2.74 -28.88 -8.88
CA PRO A 33 -1.50 -28.12 -8.87
C PRO A 33 -1.88 -26.65 -8.69
N VAL A 34 -1.47 -26.07 -7.59
CA VAL A 34 -1.44 -24.61 -7.44
C VAL A 34 -0.43 -24.13 -8.47
N ALA A 35 -0.94 -23.62 -9.58
CA ALA A 35 -0.12 -22.92 -10.57
C ALA A 35 0.34 -21.60 -9.92
N ASN A 36 1.39 -21.69 -9.12
CA ASN A 36 2.11 -20.55 -8.59
C ASN A 36 3.26 -20.25 -9.55
N ALA A 37 2.92 -19.79 -10.73
CA ALA A 37 3.82 -18.99 -11.54
C ALA A 37 3.26 -17.59 -11.48
N ALA A 38 3.72 -16.80 -10.51
CA ALA A 38 3.77 -15.36 -10.71
C ALA A 38 4.74 -15.16 -11.89
N ALA A 39 4.20 -15.22 -13.10
CA ALA A 39 4.88 -14.66 -14.24
C ALA A 39 5.24 -13.21 -13.88
N PRO A 40 6.43 -12.70 -14.26
CA PRO A 40 6.65 -11.28 -14.23
C PRO A 40 5.49 -10.66 -14.97
N VAL A 41 4.64 -9.92 -14.27
CA VAL A 41 3.62 -9.10 -14.91
C VAL A 41 4.43 -8.04 -15.64
N ASP A 42 4.62 -8.26 -16.94
CA ASP A 42 4.93 -7.15 -17.82
C ASP A 42 3.85 -6.11 -17.53
N ASP A 43 4.26 -4.88 -17.26
CA ASP A 43 3.43 -3.70 -16.93
C ASP A 43 2.44 -3.31 -18.06
N ALA A 44 1.95 -4.27 -18.79
CA ALA A 44 0.88 -4.12 -19.75
C ALA A 44 -0.46 -4.33 -19.04
N ASN A 45 -0.91 -3.32 -18.30
CA ASN A 45 -2.32 -3.21 -17.95
C ASN A 45 -3.12 -2.86 -19.22
N PRO A 46 -3.87 -3.79 -19.82
CA PRO A 46 -4.60 -3.51 -21.06
C PRO A 46 -5.83 -2.61 -20.87
N ALA A 47 -6.17 -2.24 -19.64
CA ALA A 47 -7.30 -1.35 -19.35
C ALA A 47 -6.89 0.10 -19.11
N GLY A 48 -5.63 0.37 -18.80
CA GLY A 48 -5.07 1.71 -18.76
C GLY A 48 -4.41 2.02 -20.09
N GLY A 49 -5.18 2.37 -21.11
CA GLY A 49 -4.61 2.84 -22.35
C GLY A 49 -3.61 3.94 -22.05
N SER A 50 -2.31 3.60 -22.13
CA SER A 50 -1.25 4.59 -22.11
C SER A 50 -1.60 5.63 -23.18
N ARG A 51 -2.22 6.70 -22.75
CA ARG A 51 -2.26 7.93 -23.51
C ARG A 51 -0.84 8.49 -23.49
N ALA A 52 0.04 7.88 -24.28
CA ALA A 52 1.32 8.46 -24.58
C ALA A 52 1.05 9.76 -25.35
N ALA A 53 0.79 10.84 -24.62
CA ALA A 53 0.94 12.16 -25.17
C ALA A 53 2.41 12.28 -25.57
N ALA A 54 2.68 12.42 -26.86
CA ALA A 54 4.02 12.69 -27.34
C ALA A 54 4.50 13.97 -26.66
N SER A 55 5.29 13.84 -25.61
CA SER A 55 6.01 14.93 -24.98
C SER A 55 6.87 15.59 -26.08
N LYS A 56 6.47 16.77 -26.52
CA LYS A 56 7.34 17.63 -27.32
C LYS A 56 8.42 18.12 -26.37
N SER A 57 9.53 17.38 -26.27
CA SER A 57 10.69 17.84 -25.52
C SER A 57 11.14 19.19 -26.07
N SER A 58 10.91 20.24 -25.33
CA SER A 58 11.48 21.56 -25.64
C SER A 58 12.99 21.47 -25.42
N PRO A 59 13.83 21.94 -26.37
CA PRO A 59 15.28 21.84 -26.26
C PRO A 59 15.89 22.69 -25.11
N THR A 60 15.10 23.56 -24.51
CA THR A 60 15.50 24.39 -23.36
C THR A 60 14.44 24.28 -22.27
N PRO A 61 14.76 23.86 -21.01
CA PRO A 61 13.81 23.81 -19.93
C PRO A 61 13.15 25.18 -19.71
N ARG A 62 11.83 25.20 -19.65
CA ARG A 62 11.08 26.40 -19.28
C ARG A 62 11.24 26.66 -17.78
N PRO A 63 11.35 27.93 -17.34
CA PRO A 63 11.52 28.21 -15.91
C PRO A 63 10.32 27.71 -15.09
N THR A 64 10.58 27.33 -13.86
CA THR A 64 9.56 26.88 -12.89
C THR A 64 8.52 27.99 -12.68
N PRO A 65 7.22 27.72 -12.91
CA PRO A 65 6.14 28.64 -12.57
C PRO A 65 6.11 28.93 -11.06
N ARG A 66 5.63 30.12 -10.68
CA ARG A 66 5.51 30.49 -9.28
C ARG A 66 4.12 31.03 -8.97
N THR A 67 3.67 30.72 -7.76
CA THR A 67 2.46 31.28 -7.17
C THR A 67 2.64 32.73 -6.80
N ALA A 68 1.56 33.43 -6.47
CA ALA A 68 1.59 34.86 -6.13
C ALA A 68 2.45 35.16 -4.87
N ASP A 69 2.63 34.21 -3.96
CA ASP A 69 3.50 34.29 -2.80
C ASP A 69 4.96 33.84 -3.08
N GLY A 70 5.29 33.63 -4.35
CA GLY A 70 6.65 33.36 -4.83
C GLY A 70 7.12 31.91 -4.68
N LYS A 71 6.32 31.02 -4.14
CA LYS A 71 6.65 29.59 -4.06
C LYS A 71 6.54 28.92 -5.44
N PRO A 72 7.29 27.85 -5.72
CA PRO A 72 7.04 27.04 -6.91
C PRO A 72 5.57 26.62 -6.96
N ASP A 73 4.96 26.78 -8.13
CA ASP A 73 3.60 26.34 -8.37
C ASP A 73 3.63 24.87 -8.82
N PHE A 74 3.09 23.98 -8.02
CA PHE A 74 2.99 22.53 -8.32
C PHE A 74 1.66 22.16 -8.99
N SER A 75 0.75 23.11 -9.17
CA SER A 75 -0.56 22.85 -9.77
C SER A 75 -0.46 22.20 -11.15
N GLY A 76 -1.36 21.25 -11.40
CA GLY A 76 -1.48 20.52 -12.65
C GLY A 76 -1.54 19.02 -12.47
N VAL A 77 -1.74 18.33 -13.59
CA VAL A 77 -1.78 16.86 -13.63
C VAL A 77 -0.37 16.32 -13.88
N TRP A 78 0.04 15.39 -13.04
CA TRP A 78 1.38 14.81 -13.07
C TRP A 78 1.32 13.31 -13.28
N ASN A 79 2.21 12.77 -14.11
CA ASN A 79 2.38 11.35 -14.29
C ASN A 79 3.84 10.99 -14.60
N GLY A 80 4.18 9.72 -14.38
CA GLY A 80 5.50 9.18 -14.66
C GLY A 80 5.55 7.69 -14.35
N PRO A 81 6.66 7.02 -14.67
CA PRO A 81 6.82 5.60 -14.36
C PRO A 81 6.60 5.33 -12.88
N GLY A 82 5.96 4.20 -12.58
CA GLY A 82 5.90 3.68 -11.22
C GLY A 82 7.29 3.33 -10.69
N VAL A 83 7.43 3.34 -9.38
CA VAL A 83 8.71 3.04 -8.72
C VAL A 83 8.46 2.06 -7.57
N TYR A 84 9.27 1.01 -7.51
CA TYR A 84 9.27 0.06 -6.40
C TYR A 84 10.32 0.46 -5.35
N ILE A 85 10.03 0.19 -4.08
CA ILE A 85 10.91 0.62 -2.99
C ILE A 85 12.26 -0.14 -2.96
N ASN A 86 12.35 -1.27 -3.63
CA ASN A 86 13.60 -2.03 -3.77
C ASN A 86 14.50 -1.54 -4.92
N LYS A 87 14.07 -0.49 -5.65
CA LYS A 87 14.86 0.10 -6.72
C LYS A 87 16.21 0.61 -6.19
N GLY A 88 17.30 0.15 -6.80
CA GLY A 88 18.64 0.55 -6.40
C GLY A 88 19.27 -0.30 -5.29
N PHE A 89 18.54 -1.27 -4.73
CA PHE A 89 19.12 -2.24 -3.82
C PHE A 89 19.72 -3.43 -4.60
N PRO A 90 20.91 -3.94 -4.19
CA PRO A 90 21.50 -5.13 -4.81
C PRO A 90 20.51 -6.31 -4.79
N GLU A 91 20.33 -6.96 -5.93
CA GLU A 91 19.40 -8.09 -6.08
C GLU A 91 17.96 -7.79 -5.60
N GLY A 92 17.56 -6.50 -5.55
CA GLY A 92 16.24 -6.10 -5.03
C GLY A 92 16.02 -6.39 -3.55
N LYS A 93 17.05 -6.70 -2.79
CA LYS A 93 16.96 -7.06 -1.37
C LYS A 93 16.93 -5.83 -0.49
N LEU A 94 15.77 -5.57 0.10
CA LEU A 94 15.60 -4.51 1.09
C LEU A 94 16.22 -4.87 2.44
N PRO A 95 16.60 -3.87 3.24
CA PRO A 95 17.20 -4.08 4.57
C PRO A 95 16.14 -4.46 5.61
N TYR A 96 15.49 -5.60 5.43
CA TYR A 96 14.43 -6.05 6.32
C TYR A 96 14.93 -6.34 7.74
N THR A 97 14.05 -6.11 8.73
CA THR A 97 14.11 -6.80 10.02
C THR A 97 13.59 -8.24 9.83
N PRO A 98 13.78 -9.13 10.81
CA PRO A 98 13.13 -10.46 10.76
C PRO A 98 11.61 -10.39 10.62
N ALA A 99 10.95 -9.39 11.23
CA ALA A 99 9.52 -9.17 11.11
C ALA A 99 9.14 -8.70 9.69
N GLY A 100 9.89 -7.77 9.13
CA GLY A 100 9.66 -7.26 7.77
C GLY A 100 9.85 -8.35 6.71
N GLU A 101 10.88 -9.21 6.85
CA GLU A 101 11.08 -10.34 5.95
C GLU A 101 9.93 -11.35 6.05
N ALA A 102 9.45 -11.65 7.25
CA ALA A 102 8.31 -12.54 7.45
C ALA A 102 7.02 -11.95 6.86
N ALA A 103 6.79 -10.65 7.05
CA ALA A 103 5.64 -9.95 6.48
C ALA A 103 5.69 -9.93 4.93
N TYR A 104 6.85 -9.63 4.34
CA TYR A 104 7.03 -9.69 2.89
C TYR A 104 6.76 -11.09 2.34
N ARG A 105 7.32 -12.11 2.98
CA ARG A 105 7.08 -13.51 2.61
C ARG A 105 5.59 -13.86 2.66
N TYR A 106 4.89 -13.44 3.70
CA TYR A 106 3.45 -13.66 3.82
C TYR A 106 2.69 -12.98 2.67
N ASN A 107 3.05 -11.74 2.34
CA ASN A 107 2.44 -11.02 1.22
C ASN A 107 2.62 -11.77 -0.11
N MET A 108 3.80 -12.35 -0.33
CA MET A 108 4.12 -13.03 -1.58
C MET A 108 3.53 -14.44 -1.68
N THR A 109 3.21 -15.10 -0.56
CA THR A 109 2.84 -16.53 -0.58
C THR A 109 1.46 -16.82 0.03
N GLY A 110 0.97 -15.99 0.92
CA GLY A 110 -0.24 -16.25 1.70
C GLY A 110 -1.28 -15.12 1.64
N ALA A 111 -0.95 -14.00 1.02
CA ALA A 111 -1.84 -12.85 0.92
C ALA A 111 -2.21 -12.53 -0.51
N VAL A 112 -3.28 -11.78 -0.66
CA VAL A 112 -3.70 -11.15 -1.91
C VAL A 112 -3.46 -9.66 -1.76
N ASP A 113 -3.04 -8.99 -2.82
CA ASP A 113 -2.91 -7.54 -2.80
C ASP A 113 -4.24 -6.91 -2.33
N PRO A 114 -4.25 -6.11 -1.25
CA PRO A 114 -5.45 -5.46 -0.75
C PRO A 114 -6.18 -4.65 -1.81
N GLN A 115 -5.47 -4.08 -2.78
CA GLN A 115 -6.04 -3.37 -3.92
C GLN A 115 -6.95 -4.27 -4.78
N SER A 116 -6.65 -5.55 -4.93
CA SER A 116 -7.52 -6.50 -5.64
C SER A 116 -8.91 -6.64 -4.99
N LEU A 117 -9.01 -6.28 -3.71
CA LEU A 117 -10.25 -6.24 -2.96
C LEU A 117 -10.82 -4.83 -2.83
N CYS A 118 -10.32 -3.88 -3.62
CA CYS A 118 -10.67 -2.46 -3.58
C CYS A 118 -10.45 -1.79 -2.22
N ILE A 119 -9.43 -2.24 -1.48
CA ILE A 119 -8.93 -1.51 -0.33
C ILE A 119 -8.02 -0.40 -0.85
N ILE A 120 -8.23 0.81 -0.36
CA ILE A 120 -7.45 1.99 -0.74
C ILE A 120 -5.97 1.73 -0.56
N ILE A 121 -5.16 2.03 -1.59
CA ILE A 121 -3.71 1.75 -1.57
C ILE A 121 -2.94 2.59 -0.55
N GLY A 122 -3.40 3.79 -0.23
CA GLY A 122 -2.76 4.68 0.74
C GLY A 122 -1.36 5.14 0.34
N GLN A 123 -0.66 5.78 1.29
CA GLN A 123 0.73 6.17 1.16
C GLN A 123 1.67 5.06 1.66
N PRO A 124 2.89 4.96 1.08
CA PRO A 124 3.45 5.75 -0.03
C PRO A 124 3.06 5.25 -1.42
N ARG A 125 2.33 4.13 -1.52
CA ARG A 125 2.03 3.47 -2.79
C ARG A 125 1.34 4.40 -3.79
N ALA A 126 0.42 5.28 -3.32
CA ALA A 126 -0.27 6.23 -4.19
C ALA A 126 0.69 7.19 -4.92
N ASP A 127 1.78 7.60 -4.26
CA ASP A 127 2.79 8.45 -4.87
C ASP A 127 3.83 7.68 -5.69
N LEU A 128 3.92 6.37 -5.53
CA LEU A 128 4.89 5.51 -6.24
C LEU A 128 4.28 4.81 -7.45
N ASP A 129 2.95 4.77 -7.55
CA ASP A 129 2.21 4.12 -8.63
C ASP A 129 2.35 4.87 -9.97
N ALA A 130 2.22 4.16 -11.09
CA ALA A 130 2.25 4.73 -12.44
C ALA A 130 0.99 5.50 -12.84
N GLN A 131 -0.01 5.60 -11.96
CA GLN A 131 -1.24 6.34 -12.23
C GLN A 131 -1.02 7.86 -12.04
N PRO A 132 -1.76 8.69 -12.80
CA PRO A 132 -1.67 10.14 -12.69
C PRO A 132 -2.36 10.66 -11.42
N PHE A 133 -1.95 11.85 -11.01
CA PHE A 133 -2.62 12.63 -9.99
C PHE A 133 -2.55 14.12 -10.32
N GLU A 134 -3.50 14.90 -9.82
CA GLU A 134 -3.51 16.33 -9.91
C GLU A 134 -3.12 16.97 -8.58
N ILE A 135 -2.29 18.01 -8.65
CA ILE A 135 -2.00 18.88 -7.51
C ILE A 135 -2.79 20.17 -7.67
N VAL A 136 -3.53 20.54 -6.62
CA VAL A 136 -4.18 21.83 -6.47
C VAL A 136 -3.55 22.57 -5.31
N GLN A 137 -2.83 23.65 -5.61
CA GLN A 137 -2.05 24.39 -4.62
C GLN A 137 -2.71 25.68 -4.23
N THR A 138 -2.77 25.93 -2.92
CA THR A 138 -3.12 27.23 -2.33
C THR A 138 -2.09 27.59 -1.26
N PRO A 139 -2.01 28.87 -0.81
CA PRO A 139 -1.04 29.26 0.21
C PRO A 139 -1.16 28.52 1.55
N LYS A 140 -2.33 27.94 1.86
CA LYS A 140 -2.60 27.29 3.14
C LYS A 140 -2.76 25.78 3.04
N ARG A 141 -2.93 25.23 1.86
CA ARG A 141 -3.21 23.80 1.62
C ARG A 141 -2.71 23.38 0.26
N VAL A 142 -2.18 22.18 0.19
CA VAL A 142 -1.90 21.48 -1.06
C VAL A 142 -2.78 20.25 -1.09
N ALA A 143 -3.59 20.08 -2.13
CA ALA A 143 -4.42 18.89 -2.33
C ALA A 143 -3.81 18.03 -3.44
N PHE A 144 -3.78 16.73 -3.23
CA PHE A 144 -3.46 15.72 -4.22
C PHE A 144 -4.75 14.95 -4.53
N LEU A 145 -5.13 14.92 -5.79
CA LEU A 145 -6.28 14.18 -6.31
C LEU A 145 -5.74 13.04 -7.14
N TYR A 146 -5.91 11.81 -6.70
CA TYR A 146 -5.42 10.63 -7.38
C TYR A 146 -6.49 10.06 -8.30
N GLU A 147 -6.14 9.75 -9.54
CA GLU A 147 -7.04 9.06 -10.45
C GLU A 147 -7.38 7.67 -9.92
N ARG A 148 -6.38 6.94 -9.42
CA ARG A 148 -6.61 5.62 -8.84
C ARG A 148 -7.58 5.70 -7.66
N ASP A 149 -8.68 4.96 -7.79
CA ASP A 149 -9.76 4.83 -6.79
C ASP A 149 -10.44 6.16 -6.43
N THR A 150 -10.26 7.21 -7.26
CA THR A 150 -10.82 8.55 -7.04
C THR A 150 -10.53 9.06 -5.62
N ASN A 151 -9.30 8.88 -5.17
CA ASN A 151 -8.85 9.27 -3.83
C ASN A 151 -8.23 10.66 -3.81
N TRP A 152 -8.14 11.20 -2.62
CA TRP A 152 -7.52 12.51 -2.40
C TRP A 152 -6.88 12.61 -1.02
N ARG A 153 -5.92 13.52 -0.89
CA ARG A 153 -5.40 13.99 0.41
C ARG A 153 -5.24 15.50 0.41
N ILE A 154 -5.43 16.10 1.56
CA ILE A 154 -5.21 17.54 1.77
C ILE A 154 -4.12 17.71 2.81
N ILE A 155 -3.08 18.45 2.44
CA ILE A 155 -1.92 18.71 3.26
C ILE A 155 -2.00 20.17 3.74
N PRO A 156 -2.21 20.41 5.05
CA PRO A 156 -2.15 21.75 5.62
C PRO A 156 -0.74 22.33 5.57
N VAL A 157 -0.65 23.64 5.25
CA VAL A 157 0.60 24.40 5.20
C VAL A 157 0.45 25.62 6.11
N ASP A 158 0.04 25.39 7.34
CA ASP A 158 -0.32 26.43 8.31
C ASP A 158 0.55 26.43 9.58
N GLY A 159 1.63 25.63 9.55
CA GLY A 159 2.59 25.55 10.65
C GLY A 159 2.14 24.69 11.84
N ARG A 160 1.03 23.95 11.69
CA ARG A 160 0.60 23.00 12.73
C ARG A 160 1.61 21.88 12.92
N GLN A 161 1.53 21.23 14.07
CA GLN A 161 2.23 19.98 14.35
C GLN A 161 1.24 18.82 14.24
N HIS A 162 1.76 17.60 14.12
CA HIS A 162 0.95 16.39 14.24
C HIS A 162 0.24 16.34 15.61
N PRO A 163 -0.99 15.82 15.68
CA PRO A 163 -1.58 15.43 16.94
C PRO A 163 -0.66 14.44 17.68
N LYS A 164 -0.71 14.45 19.02
CA LYS A 164 0.07 13.49 19.82
C LYS A 164 -0.29 12.03 19.50
N ASP A 165 -1.54 11.79 19.16
CA ASP A 165 -2.12 10.49 18.83
C ASP A 165 -3.02 10.67 17.61
N PRO A 166 -2.46 10.65 16.39
CA PRO A 166 -3.22 10.84 15.17
C PRO A 166 -4.13 9.63 14.92
N GLU A 167 -5.37 9.88 14.51
CA GLU A 167 -6.28 8.80 14.08
C GLU A 167 -5.70 8.08 12.86
N PRO A 168 -5.44 6.76 12.92
CA PRO A 168 -4.80 6.05 11.83
C PRO A 168 -5.63 6.07 10.54
N SER A 169 -4.98 6.39 9.41
CA SER A 169 -5.60 6.42 8.10
C SER A 169 -4.71 5.77 7.03
N PHE A 170 -5.26 5.51 5.84
CA PHE A 170 -4.48 4.98 4.72
C PHE A 170 -3.47 6.00 4.17
N PHE A 171 -3.77 7.30 4.29
CA PHE A 171 -2.91 8.38 3.81
C PHE A 171 -2.09 9.03 4.93
N GLY A 172 -2.24 8.58 6.18
CA GLY A 172 -1.60 9.18 7.34
C GLY A 172 -2.16 10.56 7.70
N ASP A 173 -1.65 11.12 8.79
CA ASP A 173 -1.76 12.55 9.13
C ASP A 173 -0.59 13.28 8.49
N ALA A 174 -0.86 14.28 7.67
CA ALA A 174 0.13 14.99 6.89
C ALA A 174 0.27 16.45 7.32
N VAL A 175 1.52 16.91 7.48
CA VAL A 175 1.86 18.31 7.75
C VAL A 175 2.84 18.80 6.70
N GLY A 176 2.48 19.88 6.00
CA GLY A 176 3.28 20.48 4.94
C GLY A 176 4.06 21.72 5.40
N SER A 177 5.27 21.87 4.88
CA SER A 177 6.11 23.05 5.11
C SER A 177 6.96 23.35 3.88
N TRP A 178 7.53 24.55 3.82
CA TRP A 178 8.44 24.95 2.74
C TRP A 178 9.87 25.09 3.24
N ASP A 179 10.79 24.38 2.59
CA ASP A 179 12.23 24.51 2.76
C ASP A 179 12.80 25.12 1.47
N GLY A 180 12.88 26.45 1.44
CA GLY A 180 13.19 27.17 0.20
C GLY A 180 12.15 26.94 -0.89
N ASP A 181 12.56 26.31 -1.99
CA ASP A 181 11.74 25.92 -3.14
C ASP A 181 11.26 24.45 -3.07
N THR A 182 11.55 23.76 -1.98
CA THR A 182 11.13 22.39 -1.75
C THR A 182 9.89 22.37 -0.85
N PHE A 183 8.83 21.71 -1.29
CA PHE A 183 7.68 21.41 -0.45
C PHE A 183 7.96 20.11 0.31
N VAL A 184 7.99 20.20 1.62
CA VAL A 184 8.26 19.06 2.52
C VAL A 184 6.96 18.66 3.17
N VAL A 185 6.64 17.37 3.11
CA VAL A 185 5.49 16.77 3.79
C VAL A 185 5.99 15.74 4.77
N ASP A 186 5.58 15.89 6.01
CA ASP A 186 5.81 14.95 7.10
C ASP A 186 4.52 14.16 7.34
N LEU A 187 4.59 12.83 7.39
CA LEU A 187 3.41 11.97 7.51
C LEU A 187 3.64 10.87 8.54
N VAL A 188 2.66 10.74 9.44
CA VAL A 188 2.61 9.69 10.49
C VAL A 188 1.17 9.16 10.62
N GLY A 189 0.94 8.16 11.47
CA GLY A 189 -0.41 7.68 11.79
C GLY A 189 -1.05 6.87 10.65
N PHE A 190 -0.38 5.84 10.20
CA PHE A 190 -0.85 4.98 9.12
C PHE A 190 -1.62 3.76 9.63
N LYS A 191 -2.52 3.23 8.79
CA LYS A 191 -3.06 1.88 8.88
C LYS A 191 -2.12 0.90 8.14
N GLY A 192 -0.89 0.79 8.64
CA GLY A 192 0.22 0.15 7.93
C GLY A 192 -0.05 -1.27 7.49
N ASP A 193 -0.44 -2.13 8.42
CA ASP A 193 -0.66 -3.57 8.16
C ASP A 193 -1.82 -3.88 7.19
N LYS A 194 -2.57 -2.86 6.73
CA LYS A 194 -3.74 -3.06 5.87
C LYS A 194 -3.45 -2.96 4.38
N VAL A 195 -2.29 -2.41 4.03
CA VAL A 195 -1.89 -2.14 2.64
C VAL A 195 -0.42 -2.48 2.43
N TRP A 196 0.00 -2.50 1.18
CA TRP A 196 1.39 -2.69 0.81
C TRP A 196 2.05 -1.35 0.47
N THR A 197 3.34 -1.24 0.71
CA THR A 197 4.14 -0.06 0.38
C THR A 197 4.21 0.19 -1.13
N ASP A 198 4.14 -0.87 -1.92
CA ASP A 198 4.08 -0.86 -3.39
C ASP A 198 3.32 -2.08 -3.92
N ASN A 199 3.20 -2.24 -5.23
CA ASN A 199 2.42 -3.31 -5.85
C ASN A 199 3.17 -4.65 -5.99
N VAL A 200 4.34 -4.80 -5.37
CA VAL A 200 5.08 -6.06 -5.32
C VAL A 200 5.21 -6.62 -3.89
N GLY A 201 4.30 -6.22 -3.00
CA GLY A 201 4.12 -6.86 -1.71
C GLY A 201 5.04 -6.41 -0.59
N HIS A 202 5.82 -5.33 -0.78
CA HIS A 202 6.65 -4.82 0.30
C HIS A 202 5.77 -4.31 1.46
N PRO A 203 6.04 -4.75 2.70
CA PRO A 203 5.19 -4.42 3.84
C PRO A 203 5.44 -3.02 4.38
N GLN A 204 4.45 -2.50 5.09
CA GLN A 204 4.57 -1.35 5.98
C GLN A 204 3.83 -1.61 7.29
N SER A 205 4.26 -0.98 8.37
CA SER A 205 3.65 -1.10 9.70
C SER A 205 2.94 0.19 10.13
N ASP A 206 2.26 0.14 11.27
CA ASP A 206 1.66 1.33 11.88
C ASP A 206 2.73 2.31 12.41
N SER A 207 3.99 1.85 12.53
CA SER A 207 5.14 2.67 12.92
C SER A 207 5.76 3.46 11.76
N LEU A 208 5.19 3.34 10.56
CA LEU A 208 5.68 4.02 9.38
C LEU A 208 5.70 5.53 9.57
N HIS A 209 6.82 6.15 9.20
CA HIS A 209 7.01 7.59 9.08
C HIS A 209 7.52 7.91 7.68
N LEU A 210 6.87 8.83 6.99
CA LEU A 210 7.26 9.25 5.65
C LEU A 210 7.66 10.72 5.65
N ILE A 211 8.75 11.02 4.93
CA ILE A 211 9.14 12.39 4.58
C ILE A 211 9.15 12.50 3.06
N GLU A 212 8.29 13.32 2.52
CA GLU A 212 8.24 13.65 1.10
C GLU A 212 8.92 14.99 0.86
N ARG A 213 9.76 15.07 -0.16
CA ARG A 213 10.40 16.31 -0.62
C ARG A 213 10.09 16.51 -2.09
N TRP A 214 9.17 17.43 -2.34
CA TRP A 214 8.69 17.75 -3.68
C TRP A 214 9.44 18.96 -4.24
N THR A 215 10.01 18.83 -5.43
CA THR A 215 10.67 19.92 -6.14
C THR A 215 10.19 19.99 -7.58
N ARG A 216 10.04 21.19 -8.11
CA ARG A 216 9.70 21.44 -9.51
C ARG A 216 10.90 22.11 -10.19
N PRO A 217 11.80 21.34 -10.82
CA PRO A 217 13.04 21.88 -11.41
C PRO A 217 12.80 22.79 -12.59
N ASP A 218 11.71 22.59 -13.32
CA ASP A 218 11.28 23.40 -14.46
C ASP A 218 9.76 23.33 -14.65
N ALA A 219 9.24 23.93 -15.72
CA ALA A 219 7.78 23.99 -15.94
C ALA A 219 7.16 22.61 -16.18
N ASP A 220 7.92 21.65 -16.68
CA ASP A 220 7.39 20.40 -17.21
C ASP A 220 7.71 19.19 -16.34
N HIS A 221 8.54 19.34 -15.30
CA HIS A 221 8.99 18.24 -14.45
C HIS A 221 8.69 18.49 -12.98
N LEU A 222 8.30 17.43 -12.30
CA LEU A 222 8.15 17.36 -10.84
C LEU A 222 8.96 16.19 -10.32
N ARG A 223 9.63 16.37 -9.20
CA ARG A 223 10.44 15.33 -8.54
C ARG A 223 9.99 15.14 -7.12
N LEU A 224 9.81 13.88 -6.74
CA LEU A 224 9.62 13.42 -5.38
C LEU A 224 10.90 12.72 -4.92
N ASP A 225 11.48 13.17 -3.82
CA ASP A 225 12.44 12.42 -3.02
C ASP A 225 11.72 11.99 -1.74
N LEU A 226 11.53 10.68 -1.59
CA LEU A 226 10.75 10.07 -0.52
C LEU A 226 11.68 9.31 0.43
N THR A 227 11.54 9.55 1.72
CA THR A 227 12.16 8.75 2.78
C THR A 227 11.07 7.92 3.46
N ILE A 228 11.26 6.62 3.50
CA ILE A 228 10.40 5.63 4.16
C ILE A 228 11.16 5.14 5.39
N ASP A 229 10.69 5.48 6.57
CA ASP A 229 11.26 5.06 7.84
C ASP A 229 10.23 4.22 8.59
N ASP A 230 10.45 2.92 8.62
CA ASP A 230 9.59 1.95 9.30
C ASP A 230 10.47 0.97 10.08
N PRO A 231 10.80 1.32 11.32
CA PRO A 231 11.75 0.55 12.13
C PRO A 231 11.22 -0.83 12.55
N GLU A 232 9.93 -1.09 12.42
CA GLU A 232 9.38 -2.42 12.65
C GLU A 232 9.79 -3.38 11.52
N TYR A 233 9.78 -2.91 10.26
CA TYR A 233 10.02 -3.76 9.10
C TYR A 233 11.35 -3.55 8.40
N TYR A 234 12.01 -2.41 8.58
CA TYR A 234 13.30 -2.13 7.94
C TYR A 234 14.35 -1.70 8.97
N THR A 235 15.58 -2.19 8.81
CA THR A 235 16.70 -1.89 9.73
C THR A 235 17.30 -0.51 9.51
N LYS A 236 16.91 0.18 8.45
CA LYS A 236 17.30 1.56 8.11
C LYS A 236 16.29 2.18 7.15
N PRO A 237 16.18 3.51 7.13
CA PRO A 237 15.32 4.21 6.18
C PRO A 237 15.66 3.89 4.73
N ILE A 238 14.62 3.82 3.88
CA ILE A 238 14.71 3.61 2.45
C ILE A 238 14.48 4.94 1.75
N GLN A 239 15.31 5.25 0.75
CA GLN A 239 15.19 6.48 -0.03
C GLN A 239 14.85 6.15 -1.47
N ILE A 240 13.81 6.79 -1.99
CA ILE A 240 13.29 6.60 -3.34
C ILE A 240 13.15 7.96 -4.01
N THR A 241 13.51 8.01 -5.29
CA THR A 241 13.23 9.17 -6.14
C THR A 241 12.28 8.76 -7.25
N ARG A 242 11.21 9.55 -7.43
CA ARG A 242 10.30 9.48 -8.58
C ARG A 242 10.35 10.77 -9.36
N ASN A 243 10.48 10.66 -10.69
CA ASN A 243 10.40 11.80 -11.60
C ASN A 243 9.09 11.73 -12.37
N LEU A 244 8.42 12.88 -12.48
CA LEU A 244 7.11 13.02 -13.09
C LEU A 244 7.16 14.11 -14.15
N GLN A 245 6.23 14.03 -15.11
CA GLN A 245 6.05 14.99 -16.17
C GLN A 245 4.66 15.60 -16.09
N LEU A 246 4.56 16.89 -16.39
CA LEU A 246 3.29 17.58 -16.51
C LEU A 246 2.49 17.01 -17.69
N GLN A 247 1.20 16.81 -17.50
CA GLN A 247 0.31 16.26 -18.49
C GLN A 247 -0.68 17.33 -18.97
N GLU A 248 -1.10 17.21 -20.23
CA GLU A 248 -2.09 18.11 -20.85
C GLU A 248 -3.52 17.55 -20.84
N TYR A 249 -3.73 16.39 -20.18
CA TYR A 249 -5.06 15.77 -20.03
C TYR A 249 -5.60 15.96 -18.62
N GLU A 250 -6.90 15.78 -18.47
CA GLU A 250 -7.59 15.76 -17.18
C GLU A 250 -7.63 14.33 -16.62
N LEU A 251 -7.76 14.20 -15.30
CA LEU A 251 -8.01 12.90 -14.65
C LEU A 251 -9.35 12.36 -15.10
N ILE A 252 -9.42 11.03 -15.19
CA ILE A 252 -10.68 10.33 -15.43
C ILE A 252 -11.18 9.69 -14.14
N GLU A 253 -12.46 9.39 -14.08
CA GLU A 253 -13.01 8.60 -12.99
C GLU A 253 -12.48 7.17 -13.09
N PHE A 254 -11.98 6.65 -11.96
CA PHE A 254 -11.56 5.27 -11.82
C PHE A 254 -12.18 4.68 -10.54
N SER A 255 -13.01 3.67 -10.70
CA SER A 255 -13.59 2.91 -9.62
C SER A 255 -13.07 1.48 -9.62
N CYS A 256 -12.39 1.10 -8.54
CA CYS A 256 -11.88 -0.27 -8.38
C CYS A 256 -13.00 -1.32 -8.37
N ASP A 257 -14.18 -0.98 -7.86
CA ASP A 257 -15.33 -1.90 -7.78
C ASP A 257 -15.99 -2.16 -9.13
N GLU A 258 -15.77 -1.27 -10.11
CA GLU A 258 -16.38 -1.41 -11.43
C GLU A 258 -15.75 -2.57 -12.19
N ASN A 259 -16.56 -3.60 -12.48
CA ASN A 259 -16.13 -4.84 -13.14
C ASN A 259 -15.05 -5.63 -12.39
N ASN A 260 -14.87 -5.43 -11.09
CA ASN A 260 -13.94 -6.20 -10.28
C ASN A 260 -14.45 -7.63 -10.05
N LEU A 261 -13.84 -8.58 -10.74
CA LEU A 261 -14.13 -10.02 -10.62
C LEU A 261 -13.29 -10.72 -9.55
N ASP A 262 -12.29 -10.08 -9.00
CA ASP A 262 -11.36 -10.71 -8.06
C ASP A 262 -12.02 -10.95 -6.72
N ARG A 263 -12.92 -10.06 -6.28
CA ARG A 263 -13.69 -10.22 -5.06
C ARG A 263 -14.46 -11.54 -5.01
N ASP A 264 -15.04 -11.96 -6.15
CA ASP A 264 -15.81 -13.20 -6.26
C ASP A 264 -14.90 -14.42 -6.45
N ARG A 265 -13.77 -14.26 -7.14
CA ARG A 265 -12.83 -15.34 -7.48
C ARG A 265 -11.92 -15.71 -6.33
N LEU A 266 -11.51 -14.76 -5.52
CA LEU A 266 -10.57 -14.97 -4.42
C LEU A 266 -11.22 -15.62 -3.19
N GLY A 267 -12.53 -15.70 -3.12
CA GLY A 267 -13.28 -16.40 -2.09
C GLY A 267 -13.14 -15.86 -0.66
N PRO A 268 -13.96 -16.36 0.27
CA PRO A 268 -13.82 -16.03 1.69
C PRO A 268 -12.55 -16.69 2.25
N GLY A 269 -11.64 -15.92 2.80
CA GLY A 269 -10.44 -16.41 3.49
C GLY A 269 -9.11 -15.88 2.94
N LEU A 270 -9.05 -15.43 1.69
CA LEU A 270 -7.86 -14.78 1.14
C LEU A 270 -7.87 -13.26 1.36
N GLY A 271 -8.97 -12.70 1.79
CA GLY A 271 -9.13 -11.34 2.23
C GLY A 271 -10.23 -11.27 3.27
N THR A 272 -10.03 -10.55 4.34
CA THR A 272 -11.12 -10.29 5.25
C THR A 272 -12.06 -9.28 4.61
N LYS A 273 -13.37 -9.59 4.55
CA LYS A 273 -14.41 -8.72 3.98
C LYS A 273 -14.50 -7.33 4.63
N ASP A 274 -13.86 -7.15 5.76
CA ASP A 274 -13.89 -5.93 6.57
C ASP A 274 -12.62 -5.08 6.44
N GLY A 275 -11.69 -5.44 5.53
CA GLY A 275 -10.42 -4.75 5.41
C GLY A 275 -9.50 -4.90 6.62
N THR A 276 -9.81 -5.83 7.53
CA THR A 276 -9.06 -6.05 8.76
C THR A 276 -7.84 -6.95 8.57
N ARG A 277 -7.30 -7.02 7.37
CA ARG A 277 -6.00 -7.67 7.17
C ARG A 277 -4.91 -6.88 7.87
N GLY A 278 -4.84 -7.08 9.17
CA GLY A 278 -3.59 -6.98 9.86
C GLY A 278 -2.83 -8.27 9.64
N TYR A 279 -1.53 -8.20 9.57
CA TYR A 279 -0.72 -9.39 9.74
C TYR A 279 -1.07 -9.99 11.09
N ASP A 280 -1.66 -11.17 11.10
CA ASP A 280 -1.72 -11.93 12.34
C ASP A 280 -0.27 -12.32 12.67
N LYS A 281 0.30 -11.63 13.64
CA LYS A 281 1.69 -11.87 14.08
C LYS A 281 1.92 -13.34 14.47
N GLN A 282 0.88 -14.06 14.89
CA GLN A 282 0.97 -15.49 15.19
C GLN A 282 1.04 -16.34 13.92
N VAL A 283 0.32 -15.97 12.85
CA VAL A 283 0.40 -16.66 11.56
C VAL A 283 1.77 -16.46 10.93
N ILE A 284 2.31 -15.23 11.00
CA ILE A 284 3.64 -14.92 10.48
C ILE A 284 4.74 -15.73 11.18
N GLN A 285 4.67 -15.88 12.49
CA GLN A 285 5.65 -16.66 13.27
C GLN A 285 5.66 -18.16 12.93
N ASN A 286 4.55 -18.67 12.40
CA ASN A 286 4.39 -20.08 12.06
C ASN A 286 4.59 -20.39 10.56
N LEU A 287 4.95 -19.38 9.75
CA LEU A 287 5.25 -19.62 8.34
C LEU A 287 6.52 -20.48 8.20
N PRO A 288 6.52 -21.49 7.31
CA PRO A 288 7.71 -22.30 7.09
C PRO A 288 8.87 -21.42 6.61
N PRO A 289 10.13 -21.77 6.97
CA PRO A 289 11.28 -21.04 6.46
C PRO A 289 11.28 -21.04 4.93
N VAL A 290 11.71 -19.93 4.32
CA VAL A 290 11.87 -19.85 2.86
C VAL A 290 12.94 -20.87 2.49
N THR A 291 12.54 -22.00 1.94
CA THR A 291 13.42 -22.72 1.05
C THR A 291 13.67 -21.80 -0.13
N THR A 292 14.92 -21.40 -0.29
CA THR A 292 15.40 -20.58 -1.43
C THR A 292 14.66 -21.02 -2.68
N ILE A 293 13.74 -20.17 -3.16
CA ILE A 293 13.18 -20.34 -4.51
C ILE A 293 14.39 -20.13 -5.40
N GLY A 294 14.78 -21.21 -6.12
CA GLY A 294 15.96 -21.23 -6.94
C GLY A 294 16.00 -20.03 -7.85
N THR A 295 17.11 -19.32 -7.83
CA THR A 295 17.51 -18.35 -8.83
C THR A 295 17.94 -19.12 -10.08
N ASP A 296 16.96 -19.73 -10.76
CA ASP A 296 17.14 -20.23 -12.09
C ASP A 296 16.26 -19.36 -13.00
N HIS A 297 16.87 -18.23 -13.43
CA HIS A 297 16.78 -17.66 -14.79
C HIS A 297 17.69 -16.44 -14.89
#